data_0aba12cd718dd7930df48506e3495299
#
_entry.id   0aba12cd718dd7930df48506e3495299
#
_cell.length_a   1.000
_cell.length_b   1.000
_cell.length_c   1.000
_cell.angle_alpha   90.00
_cell.angle_beta   90.00
_cell.angle_gamma   90.00
#
_symmetry.space_group_name_H-M   'P 1'
#
loop_
_entity.id
_entity.type
_entity.pdbx_description
1 polymer ?
#
loop_
_entity_poly.entity_id
_entity_poly.type
_entity_poly.pdbx_seq_one_letter_code
_entity_poly.pdbx_strand_id
1 'polypeptide(L)' 'MPELTVRQAREMITTWAAAQRAAAARRDEVVRAAVAAGLSKSEVHRMTGIARTTVNRIVGSGRDAAAEASPE' A
#
# COMPACT_ATOMS: atom_id res chain seq x y z
N MET A 1 -31.00 -0.15 10.23
CA MET A 1 -30.23 -1.17 9.54
C MET A 1 -30.43 -2.51 10.23
N PRO A 2 -30.81 -3.55 9.51
CA PRO A 2 -30.99 -4.84 10.16
C PRO A 2 -29.64 -5.38 10.65
N GLU A 3 -29.72 -6.14 11.71
CA GLU A 3 -28.52 -6.72 12.28
C GLU A 3 -27.99 -7.80 11.36
N LEU A 4 -26.67 -7.84 11.24
CA LEU A 4 -25.99 -8.86 10.44
C LEU A 4 -25.86 -10.14 11.25
N THR A 5 -25.98 -11.27 10.57
CA THR A 5 -25.62 -12.52 11.20
C THR A 5 -24.09 -12.59 11.25
N VAL A 6 -23.57 -13.48 12.08
CA VAL A 6 -22.12 -13.67 12.18
C VAL A 6 -21.54 -14.08 10.83
N ARG A 7 -22.26 -14.94 10.10
CA ARG A 7 -21.81 -15.36 8.76
C ARG A 7 -21.69 -14.16 7.82
N GLN A 8 -22.74 -13.33 7.81
CA GLN A 8 -22.75 -12.15 6.94
C GLN A 8 -21.63 -11.19 7.31
N ALA A 9 -21.40 -11.00 8.61
CA ALA A 9 -20.33 -10.12 9.07
C ALA A 9 -18.95 -10.64 8.63
N ARG A 10 -18.75 -11.96 8.71
CA ARG A 10 -17.49 -12.54 8.27
C ARG A 10 -17.29 -12.35 6.78
N GLU A 11 -18.33 -12.55 6.00
CA GLU A 11 -18.25 -12.36 4.56
C GLU A 11 -17.91 -10.92 4.21
N MET A 12 -18.55 -9.98 4.89
CA MET A 12 -18.29 -8.57 4.67
C MET A 12 -16.86 -8.20 5.00
N ILE A 13 -16.38 -8.66 6.14
CA ILE A 13 -15.00 -8.36 6.58
C ILE A 13 -14.00 -8.98 5.63
N THR A 14 -14.25 -10.20 5.19
CA THR A 14 -13.34 -10.89 4.26
C THR A 14 -13.25 -10.14 2.94
N THR A 15 -14.40 -9.74 2.40
CA THR A 15 -14.44 -8.98 1.15
C THR A 15 -13.76 -7.63 1.30
N TRP A 16 -14.06 -6.94 2.40
CA TRP A 16 -13.47 -5.65 2.65
C TRP A 16 -11.95 -5.76 2.79
N ALA A 17 -11.49 -6.76 3.54
CA ALA A 17 -10.05 -6.94 3.77
C ALA A 17 -9.32 -7.23 2.46
N ALA A 18 -9.93 -8.03 1.58
CA ALA A 18 -9.33 -8.31 0.28
C ALA A 18 -9.24 -7.04 -0.55
N ALA A 19 -10.29 -6.22 -0.53
CA ALA A 19 -10.28 -4.95 -1.25
C ALA A 19 -9.21 -4.00 -0.70
N GLN A 20 -9.03 -3.99 0.62
CA GLN A 20 -8.01 -3.15 1.24
C GLN A 20 -6.60 -3.61 0.85
N ARG A 21 -6.37 -4.91 0.80
CA ARG A 21 -5.07 -5.43 0.38
C ARG A 21 -4.77 -5.06 -1.07
N ALA A 22 -5.77 -5.19 -1.94
CA ALA A 22 -5.60 -4.82 -3.35
C ALA A 22 -5.34 -3.32 -3.51
N ALA A 23 -6.06 -2.51 -2.74
CA ALA A 23 -5.86 -1.06 -2.78
C ALA A 23 -4.48 -0.68 -2.26
N ALA A 24 -4.02 -1.36 -1.20
CA ALA A 24 -2.70 -1.09 -0.65
C ALA A 24 -1.60 -1.45 -1.64
N ALA A 25 -1.75 -2.57 -2.33
CA ALA A 25 -0.77 -2.98 -3.34
C ALA A 25 -0.71 -1.95 -4.47
N ARG A 26 -1.87 -1.48 -4.90
CA ARG A 26 -1.94 -0.45 -5.95
C ARG A 26 -1.31 0.85 -5.48
N ARG A 27 -1.60 1.24 -4.24
CA ARG A 27 -1.00 2.44 -3.66
C ARG A 27 0.52 2.33 -3.67
N ASP A 28 1.04 1.18 -3.24
CA ASP A 28 2.47 0.98 -3.17
C ASP A 28 3.12 1.08 -4.55
N GLU A 29 2.47 0.50 -5.56
CA GLU A 29 2.96 0.59 -6.94
C GLU A 29 3.05 2.04 -7.41
N VAL A 30 2.00 2.81 -7.15
CA VAL A 30 1.94 4.21 -7.58
C VAL A 30 3.00 5.03 -6.86
N VAL A 31 3.18 4.79 -5.56
CA VAL A 31 4.20 5.52 -4.79
C VAL A 31 5.60 5.22 -5.32
N ARG A 32 5.90 3.95 -5.58
CA ARG A 32 7.22 3.58 -6.10
C ARG A 32 7.46 4.20 -7.47
N ALA A 33 6.43 4.17 -8.32
CA ALA A 33 6.54 4.75 -9.65
C ALA A 33 6.76 6.26 -9.60
N ALA A 34 6.08 6.94 -8.69
CA ALA A 34 6.21 8.39 -8.55
C ALA A 34 7.61 8.76 -8.09
N VAL A 35 8.14 8.04 -7.11
CA VAL A 35 9.50 8.31 -6.62
C VAL A 35 10.53 7.98 -7.72
N ALA A 36 10.32 6.89 -8.44
CA ALA A 36 11.21 6.53 -9.53
C ALA A 36 11.20 7.59 -10.64
N ALA A 37 10.06 8.25 -10.83
CA ALA A 37 9.94 9.28 -11.85
C ALA A 37 10.55 10.61 -11.41
N GLY A 38 10.90 10.75 -10.14
CA GLY A 38 11.59 11.94 -9.66
C GLY A 38 10.93 12.70 -8.53
N LEU A 39 9.74 12.28 -8.08
CA LEU A 39 9.12 12.94 -6.95
C LEU A 39 9.88 12.60 -5.66
N SER A 40 10.02 13.60 -4.79
CA SER A 40 10.62 13.35 -3.49
C SER A 40 9.62 12.67 -2.57
N LYS A 41 10.12 11.97 -1.57
CA LYS A 41 9.24 11.35 -0.57
C LYS A 41 8.40 12.39 0.15
N SER A 42 8.97 13.57 0.39
CA SER A 42 8.23 14.68 1.02
C SER A 42 7.06 15.13 0.17
N GLU A 43 7.26 15.18 -1.14
CA GLU A 43 6.18 15.55 -2.05
C GLU A 43 5.08 14.51 -2.03
N VAL A 44 5.44 13.23 -2.07
CA VAL A 44 4.47 12.15 -2.03
C VAL A 44 3.65 12.24 -0.74
N HIS A 45 4.33 12.42 0.39
CA HIS A 45 3.65 12.58 1.67
C HIS A 45 2.66 13.75 1.63
N ARG A 46 3.11 14.90 1.13
CA ARG A 46 2.31 16.10 1.10
C ARG A 46 1.09 15.97 0.19
N MET A 47 1.26 15.32 -0.95
CA MET A 47 0.18 15.20 -1.94
C MET A 47 -0.83 14.13 -1.58
N THR A 48 -0.43 13.10 -0.85
CA THR A 48 -1.28 11.95 -0.60
C THR A 48 -1.78 11.84 0.83
N GLY A 49 -1.11 12.49 1.77
CA GLY A 49 -1.41 12.33 3.19
C GLY A 49 -0.88 11.03 3.79
N ILE A 50 -0.19 10.22 3.00
CA ILE A 50 0.44 9.00 3.52
C ILE A 50 1.58 9.41 4.44
N ALA A 51 1.67 8.79 5.62
CA ALA A 51 2.72 9.13 6.58
C ALA A 51 4.10 8.90 5.99
N ARG A 52 5.05 9.74 6.36
CA ARG A 52 6.41 9.65 5.82
C ARG A 52 7.05 8.31 6.12
N THR A 53 6.79 7.76 7.30
CA THR A 53 7.31 6.44 7.64
C THR A 53 6.76 5.38 6.69
N THR A 54 5.50 5.51 6.33
CA THR A 54 4.89 4.56 5.38
C THR A 54 5.48 4.73 3.99
N VAL A 55 5.68 5.96 3.54
CA VAL A 55 6.31 6.22 2.24
C VAL A 55 7.72 5.61 2.22
N ASN A 56 8.48 5.82 3.29
CA ASN A 56 9.82 5.25 3.39
C ASN A 56 9.80 3.73 3.31
N ARG A 57 8.85 3.11 4.00
CA ARG A 57 8.72 1.66 4.01
C ARG A 57 8.39 1.14 2.61
N ILE A 58 7.46 1.80 1.93
CA ILE A 58 7.04 1.39 0.60
C ILE A 58 8.23 1.43 -0.37
N VAL A 59 8.95 2.53 -0.36
CA VAL A 59 10.09 2.71 -1.25
C VAL A 59 11.22 1.76 -0.88
N GLY A 60 11.47 1.61 0.42
CA GLY A 60 12.52 0.71 0.91
C GLY A 60 12.20 -0.74 0.61
N SER A 61 10.94 -1.12 0.77
CA SER A 61 10.51 -2.49 0.49
C SER A 61 10.73 -2.83 -0.99
N GLY A 62 10.42 -1.90 -1.89
CA GLY A 62 10.67 -2.10 -3.30
C GLY A 62 12.16 -2.22 -3.61
N ARG A 63 12.97 -1.44 -2.92
CA ARG A 63 14.41 -1.49 -3.08
C ARG A 63 14.98 -2.82 -2.58
N ASP A 64 14.47 -3.27 -1.43
CA ASP A 64 14.90 -4.54 -0.86
C ASP A 64 14.56 -5.70 -1.79
N ALA A 65 13.38 -5.67 -2.36
CA ALA A 65 12.96 -6.70 -3.31
C ALA A 65 13.87 -6.71 -4.52
N ALA A 66 14.25 -5.54 -5.01
CA ALA A 66 15.16 -5.43 -6.14
C ALA A 66 16.53 -5.98 -5.78
N ALA A 67 17.01 -5.70 -4.57
CA ALA A 67 18.29 -6.20 -4.10
C ALA A 67 18.29 -7.71 -4.02
N GLU A 68 17.20 -8.29 -3.57
CA GLU A 68 17.09 -9.75 -3.50
C GLU A 68 17.03 -10.38 -4.88
N ALA A 69 16.39 -9.69 -5.81
CA ALA A 69 16.27 -10.19 -7.17
C ALA A 69 17.60 -10.11 -7.93
N SER A 70 18.52 -9.29 -7.46
CA SER A 70 19.80 -9.09 -8.11
C SER A 70 20.92 -9.56 -7.17
N PRO A 71 21.12 -10.85 -7.06
CA PRO A 71 22.15 -11.36 -6.16
C PRO A 71 23.52 -10.89 -6.63
N GLU A 72 24.32 -10.59 -5.67
CA GLU A 72 25.69 -10.14 -5.92
C GLU A 72 26.61 -11.29 -6.12
#